data_25530bcd3a8076154dafcb4581369b67
#
_entry.id   25530bcd3a8076154dafcb4581369b67
#
_cell.length_a   1.000
_cell.length_b   1.000
_cell.length_c   1.000
_cell.angle_alpha   90.00
_cell.angle_beta   90.00
_cell.angle_gamma   90.00
#
_symmetry.space_group_name_H-M   'P 1'
#
loop_
_entity.id
_entity.type
_entity.pdbx_description
1 polymer ?
#
loop_
_entity_poly.entity_id
_entity_poly.type
_entity_poly.pdbx_seq_one_letter_code
_entity_poly.pdbx_strand_id
1 'polypeptide(L)'
;RENFFHKPLVNLNHFYDINDEMKLSSVLYWSGGSGGGTGTYGSVKRQPAIEGNQWWASSPWMWDWNGEIEENSNNIDSSFSTDRNRSTGILRNSINRQNTYGLISKLNYSVSDELELQVGIDWRTAGIEHAREVRDLLGGDYYVDYADDNASDGKVVELGDIIAYHNETTVDWFGAFLQGQYDTEKINLYGMGGIST
;
A
#
# COMPACT_ATOMS: atom_id res chain seq x y z
N ARG A 1 16.33 5.45 7.26
CA ARG A 1 14.96 5.39 6.74
C ARG A 1 14.97 4.58 5.47
N GLU A 2 14.19 3.50 5.43
CA GLU A 2 14.09 2.60 4.28
C GLU A 2 12.70 2.68 3.70
N ASN A 3 12.61 2.55 2.38
CA ASN A 3 11.39 2.26 1.65
C ASN A 3 11.65 1.03 0.78
N PHE A 4 10.73 0.10 0.77
CA PHE A 4 10.82 -1.11 -0.03
C PHE A 4 9.49 -1.40 -0.71
N PHE A 5 9.57 -1.89 -1.97
CA PHE A 5 8.40 -2.28 -2.75
C PHE A 5 8.72 -3.49 -3.60
N HIS A 6 7.74 -4.39 -3.67
CA HIS A 6 7.70 -5.48 -4.61
C HIS A 6 6.31 -5.50 -5.25
N LYS A 7 6.24 -5.33 -6.58
CA LYS A 7 4.97 -5.19 -7.33
C LYS A 7 4.96 -6.11 -8.55
N PRO A 8 4.71 -7.42 -8.36
CA PRO A 8 4.55 -8.34 -9.48
C PRO A 8 3.26 -8.06 -10.25
N LEU A 9 3.31 -8.31 -11.56
CA LEU A 9 2.16 -8.28 -12.47
C LEU A 9 2.22 -9.51 -13.37
N VAL A 10 1.12 -10.25 -13.43
CA VAL A 10 0.95 -11.40 -14.34
C VAL A 10 -0.28 -11.18 -15.18
N ASN A 11 -0.14 -11.29 -16.50
CA ASN A 11 -1.22 -11.16 -17.46
C ASN A 11 -1.37 -12.44 -18.27
N LEU A 12 -2.61 -12.86 -18.49
CA LEU A 12 -3.00 -13.83 -19.49
C LEU A 12 -3.83 -13.11 -20.56
N ASN A 13 -3.26 -13.01 -21.75
CA ASN A 13 -3.93 -12.37 -22.89
C ASN A 13 -4.57 -13.44 -23.77
N HIS A 14 -5.83 -13.22 -24.14
CA HIS A 14 -6.60 -14.06 -25.03
C HIS A 14 -7.08 -13.21 -26.22
N PHE A 15 -6.84 -13.72 -27.42
CA PHE A 15 -7.29 -13.13 -28.67
C PHE A 15 -8.04 -14.21 -29.47
N TYR A 16 -9.22 -13.86 -29.95
CA TYR A 16 -10.05 -14.79 -30.69
C TYR A 16 -10.78 -14.06 -31.83
N ASP A 17 -10.47 -14.44 -33.05
CA ASP A 17 -11.19 -13.99 -34.25
C ASP A 17 -12.44 -14.86 -34.40
N ILE A 18 -13.62 -14.30 -34.10
CA ILE A 18 -14.91 -14.99 -34.20
C ILE A 18 -15.24 -15.18 -35.68
N ASN A 19 -15.04 -14.13 -36.46
CA ASN A 19 -15.09 -14.08 -37.93
C ASN A 19 -14.28 -12.89 -38.44
N ASP A 20 -14.32 -12.59 -39.72
CA ASP A 20 -13.58 -11.49 -40.37
C ASP A 20 -13.96 -10.11 -39.78
N GLU A 21 -15.19 -9.96 -39.30
CA GLU A 21 -15.76 -8.70 -38.78
C GLU A 21 -15.68 -8.56 -37.26
N MET A 22 -15.57 -9.67 -36.53
CA MET A 22 -15.67 -9.70 -35.07
C MET A 22 -14.42 -10.29 -34.42
N LYS A 23 -13.79 -9.52 -33.54
CA LYS A 23 -12.59 -9.91 -32.78
C LYS A 23 -12.78 -9.67 -31.30
N LEU A 24 -12.58 -10.72 -30.53
CA LEU A 24 -12.60 -10.68 -29.06
C LEU A 24 -11.18 -10.62 -28.54
N SER A 25 -10.92 -9.67 -27.64
CA SER A 25 -9.68 -9.60 -26.87
C SER A 25 -9.98 -9.53 -25.39
N SER A 26 -9.30 -10.37 -24.62
CA SER A 26 -9.49 -10.41 -23.16
C SER A 26 -8.14 -10.46 -22.46
N VAL A 27 -8.05 -9.81 -21.31
CA VAL A 27 -6.89 -9.82 -20.42
C VAL A 27 -7.37 -10.20 -19.03
N LEU A 28 -6.93 -11.35 -18.54
CA LEU A 28 -7.03 -11.69 -17.13
C LEU A 28 -5.69 -11.32 -16.46
N TYR A 29 -5.71 -10.60 -15.36
CA TYR A 29 -4.49 -10.20 -14.70
C TYR A 29 -4.56 -10.37 -13.18
N TRP A 30 -3.38 -10.59 -12.61
CA TRP A 30 -3.12 -10.44 -11.19
C TRP A 30 -2.02 -9.40 -10.99
N SER A 31 -2.26 -8.46 -10.08
CA SER A 31 -1.27 -7.46 -9.65
C SER A 31 -1.12 -7.56 -8.14
N GLY A 32 0.02 -8.04 -7.71
CA GLY A 32 0.42 -8.03 -6.30
C GLY A 32 1.10 -6.72 -5.93
N GLY A 33 1.13 -6.43 -4.63
CA GLY A 33 1.89 -5.33 -4.07
C GLY A 33 2.24 -5.63 -2.63
N SER A 34 3.52 -5.52 -2.29
CA SER A 34 3.99 -5.55 -0.91
C SER A 34 5.05 -4.48 -0.77
N GLY A 35 4.90 -3.62 0.21
CA GLY A 35 5.85 -2.56 0.46
C GLY A 35 5.64 -1.89 1.79
N GLY A 36 6.58 -1.04 2.12
CA GLY A 36 6.52 -0.30 3.37
C GLY A 36 7.61 0.74 3.49
N GLY A 37 7.54 1.46 4.60
CA GLY A 37 8.53 2.47 4.94
C GLY A 37 8.78 2.54 6.43
N THR A 38 10.06 2.59 6.80
CA THR A 38 10.47 2.74 8.19
C THR A 38 10.26 4.17 8.69
N GLY A 39 9.91 4.27 9.96
CA GLY A 39 9.86 5.53 10.71
C GLY A 39 10.00 5.24 12.19
N THR A 40 10.08 6.31 12.96
CA THR A 40 10.06 6.22 14.43
C THR A 40 8.62 6.13 14.95
N TYR A 41 8.47 5.55 16.14
CA TYR A 41 7.23 5.50 16.90
C TYR A 41 7.54 5.57 18.40
N GLY A 42 6.66 6.19 19.18
CA GLY A 42 6.96 6.48 20.59
C GLY A 42 7.90 7.68 20.76
N SER A 43 8.58 7.73 21.88
CA SER A 43 9.44 8.86 22.30
C SER A 43 10.90 8.58 21.97
N VAL A 44 11.29 8.74 20.69
CA VAL A 44 12.68 8.56 20.28
C VAL A 44 13.49 9.82 20.57
N LYS A 45 14.63 9.67 21.22
CA LYS A 45 15.56 10.75 21.59
C LYS A 45 16.06 11.54 20.39
N ARG A 46 16.24 12.83 20.61
CA ARG A 46 16.86 13.75 19.65
C ARG A 46 18.20 14.23 20.19
N GLN A 47 19.13 14.53 19.28
CA GLN A 47 20.37 15.17 19.64
C GLN A 47 20.07 16.51 20.32
N PRO A 48 20.77 16.85 21.43
CA PRO A 48 20.63 18.13 22.06
C PRO A 48 21.03 19.26 21.11
N ALA A 49 20.34 20.40 21.19
CA ALA A 49 20.74 21.58 20.45
C ALA A 49 22.12 22.02 20.94
N ILE A 50 23.04 22.27 20.00
CA ILE A 50 24.39 22.79 20.29
C ILE A 50 24.39 24.25 19.89
N GLU A 51 24.71 25.12 20.86
CA GLU A 51 24.80 26.57 20.62
C GLU A 51 25.81 26.88 19.51
N GLY A 52 25.40 27.71 18.55
CA GLY A 52 26.23 28.08 17.40
C GLY A 52 26.25 27.08 16.24
N ASN A 53 25.60 25.93 16.37
CA ASN A 53 25.48 24.96 15.28
C ASN A 53 24.38 25.34 14.29
N GLN A 54 24.57 24.86 13.04
CA GLN A 54 23.54 24.97 12.02
C GLN A 54 22.31 24.15 12.46
N TRP A 55 21.12 24.67 12.20
CA TRP A 55 19.87 24.03 12.61
C TRP A 55 19.65 22.61 12.11
N TRP A 56 20.30 22.21 11.01
CA TRP A 56 20.25 20.85 10.45
C TRP A 56 21.25 19.88 11.07
N ALA A 57 22.23 20.36 11.87
CA ALA A 57 23.26 19.55 12.49
C ALA A 57 22.97 19.21 13.96
N SER A 58 21.81 19.62 14.49
CA SER A 58 21.43 19.40 15.87
C SER A 58 19.93 19.09 16.02
N SER A 59 19.50 18.78 17.25
CA SER A 59 18.07 18.63 17.57
C SER A 59 17.27 19.86 17.10
N PRO A 60 16.05 19.70 16.60
CA PRO A 60 15.24 18.47 16.58
C PRO A 60 15.44 17.60 15.32
N TRP A 61 16.40 17.89 14.48
CA TRP A 61 16.55 17.29 13.15
C TRP A 61 17.34 15.98 13.14
N MET A 62 18.18 15.75 14.16
CA MET A 62 18.99 14.55 14.29
C MET A 62 18.49 13.68 15.43
N TRP A 63 18.44 12.37 15.18
CA TRP A 63 18.13 11.36 16.18
C TRP A 63 19.37 11.00 16.98
N ASP A 64 19.21 10.77 18.28
CA ASP A 64 20.23 10.23 19.16
C ASP A 64 20.02 8.72 19.34
N TRP A 65 20.45 7.98 18.31
CA TRP A 65 20.27 6.51 18.31
C TRP A 65 21.03 5.83 19.45
N ASN A 66 22.23 6.27 19.77
CA ASN A 66 23.02 5.67 20.82
C ASN A 66 22.39 5.91 22.20
N GLY A 67 21.97 7.14 22.46
CA GLY A 67 21.30 7.48 23.71
C GLY A 67 19.93 6.78 23.84
N GLU A 68 19.21 6.54 22.76
CA GLU A 68 17.95 5.78 22.75
C GLU A 68 18.20 4.29 23.06
N ILE A 69 19.20 3.69 22.40
CA ILE A 69 19.55 2.28 22.62
C ILE A 69 20.04 2.05 24.05
N GLU A 70 20.87 2.95 24.59
CA GLU A 70 21.35 2.88 25.95
C GLU A 70 20.20 2.98 26.97
N GLU A 71 19.27 3.90 26.78
CA GLU A 71 18.10 4.04 27.64
C GLU A 71 17.22 2.79 27.58
N ASN A 72 16.82 2.37 26.40
CA ASN A 72 15.95 1.21 26.23
C ASN A 72 16.55 -0.07 26.82
N SER A 73 17.88 -0.26 26.66
CA SER A 73 18.59 -1.44 27.17
C SER A 73 18.70 -1.50 28.71
N ASN A 74 18.38 -0.41 29.40
CA ASN A 74 18.46 -0.31 30.85
C ASN A 74 17.13 0.08 31.52
N ASN A 75 16.04 0.17 30.76
CA ASN A 75 14.76 0.65 31.23
C ASN A 75 13.85 -0.50 31.66
N ILE A 76 13.88 -0.86 32.93
CA ILE A 76 12.94 -1.82 33.52
C ILE A 76 11.71 -1.09 34.07
N ASP A 77 10.55 -1.41 33.51
CA ASP A 77 9.26 -0.94 33.98
C ASP A 77 8.53 -2.05 34.73
N SER A 78 8.59 -1.98 36.04
CA SER A 78 8.01 -3.00 36.93
C SER A 78 6.48 -3.13 36.84
N SER A 79 5.80 -2.21 36.20
CA SER A 79 4.37 -2.31 35.93
C SER A 79 4.05 -3.36 34.85
N PHE A 80 5.03 -3.70 34.00
CA PHE A 80 4.89 -4.66 32.89
C PHE A 80 5.83 -5.87 33.06
N SER A 81 7.08 -5.64 33.51
CA SER A 81 8.06 -6.71 33.68
C SER A 81 9.13 -6.30 34.69
N THR A 82 9.62 -7.28 35.46
CA THR A 82 10.70 -7.07 36.44
C THR A 82 12.07 -7.47 35.91
N ASP A 83 12.14 -8.10 34.73
CA ASP A 83 13.35 -8.72 34.17
C ASP A 83 13.56 -8.41 32.67
N ARG A 84 12.64 -7.67 32.04
CA ARG A 84 12.70 -7.29 30.62
C ARG A 84 12.73 -5.77 30.49
N ASN A 85 13.52 -5.29 29.54
CA ASN A 85 13.67 -3.86 29.26
C ASN A 85 12.56 -3.36 28.35
N ARG A 86 11.93 -2.25 28.73
CA ARG A 86 10.90 -1.58 27.95
C ARG A 86 11.50 -0.52 27.05
N SER A 87 11.21 -0.58 25.75
CA SER A 87 11.50 0.51 24.82
C SER A 87 10.54 1.70 25.02
N THR A 88 11.06 2.91 25.05
CA THR A 88 10.29 4.18 25.05
C THR A 88 10.05 4.67 23.63
N GLY A 89 11.01 4.43 22.75
CA GLY A 89 10.93 4.69 21.32
C GLY A 89 11.42 3.50 20.52
N ILE A 90 10.81 3.29 19.35
CA ILE A 90 11.06 2.14 18.47
C ILE A 90 11.14 2.58 17.00
N LEU A 91 11.65 1.69 16.15
CA LEU A 91 11.41 1.76 14.71
C LEU A 91 10.18 0.93 14.35
N ARG A 92 9.36 1.48 13.49
CA ARG A 92 8.19 0.81 12.92
C ARG A 92 8.27 0.76 11.40
N ASN A 93 7.62 -0.22 10.78
CA ASN A 93 7.27 -0.21 9.37
C ASN A 93 5.81 0.22 9.20
N SER A 94 5.52 1.11 8.25
CA SER A 94 4.18 1.20 7.67
C SER A 94 4.12 0.21 6.53
N ILE A 95 3.21 -0.75 6.63
CA ILE A 95 3.04 -1.83 5.67
C ILE A 95 1.85 -1.55 4.78
N ASN A 96 2.06 -1.76 3.47
CA ASN A 96 1.01 -1.75 2.47
C ASN A 96 1.11 -3.05 1.67
N ARG A 97 0.07 -3.85 1.70
CA ARG A 97 -0.06 -5.07 0.90
C ARG A 97 -1.34 -5.01 0.09
N GLN A 98 -1.28 -5.46 -1.14
CA GLN A 98 -2.47 -5.57 -1.98
C GLN A 98 -2.38 -6.75 -2.93
N ASN A 99 -3.55 -7.33 -3.23
CA ASN A 99 -3.72 -8.28 -4.32
C ASN A 99 -4.92 -7.84 -5.13
N THR A 100 -4.69 -7.56 -6.41
CA THR A 100 -5.73 -7.16 -7.34
C THR A 100 -5.86 -8.22 -8.42
N TYR A 101 -7.07 -8.67 -8.68
CA TYR A 101 -7.44 -9.52 -9.80
C TYR A 101 -8.37 -8.74 -10.71
N GLY A 102 -8.20 -8.87 -12.00
CA GLY A 102 -9.07 -8.18 -12.95
C GLY A 102 -9.18 -8.89 -14.28
N LEU A 103 -10.31 -8.65 -14.91
CA LEU A 103 -10.64 -9.10 -16.25
C LEU A 103 -11.10 -7.90 -17.07
N ILE A 104 -10.41 -7.65 -18.18
CA ILE A 104 -10.86 -6.71 -19.21
C ILE A 104 -11.16 -7.51 -20.46
N SER A 105 -12.34 -7.35 -21.01
CA SER A 105 -12.73 -8.03 -22.24
C SER A 105 -13.38 -7.04 -23.20
N LYS A 106 -12.97 -7.09 -24.47
CA LYS A 106 -13.44 -6.18 -25.54
C LYS A 106 -13.79 -6.99 -26.76
N LEU A 107 -14.95 -6.70 -27.33
CA LEU A 107 -15.38 -7.14 -28.65
C LEU A 107 -15.30 -5.97 -29.60
N ASN A 108 -14.49 -6.10 -30.63
CA ASN A 108 -14.46 -5.17 -31.75
C ASN A 108 -15.34 -5.75 -32.87
N TYR A 109 -16.18 -4.91 -33.45
CA TYR A 109 -17.08 -5.28 -34.54
C TYR A 109 -17.02 -4.25 -35.68
N SER A 110 -16.48 -4.67 -36.80
CA SER A 110 -16.50 -3.90 -38.04
C SER A 110 -17.87 -4.09 -38.73
N VAL A 111 -18.76 -3.14 -38.49
CA VAL A 111 -20.16 -3.20 -39.01
C VAL A 111 -20.18 -2.95 -40.51
N SER A 112 -19.30 -2.04 -40.99
CA SER A 112 -19.04 -1.75 -42.40
C SER A 112 -17.61 -1.22 -42.57
N ASP A 113 -17.19 -0.93 -43.81
CA ASP A 113 -15.90 -0.31 -44.08
C ASP A 113 -15.73 1.05 -43.39
N GLU A 114 -16.83 1.70 -43.03
CA GLU A 114 -16.87 3.05 -42.44
C GLU A 114 -17.21 3.05 -40.95
N LEU A 115 -17.82 1.99 -40.39
CA LEU A 115 -18.33 1.95 -39.02
C LEU A 115 -17.71 0.79 -38.21
N GLU A 116 -16.99 1.17 -37.17
CA GLU A 116 -16.47 0.27 -36.16
C GLU A 116 -17.18 0.50 -34.81
N LEU A 117 -17.55 -0.59 -34.17
CA LEU A 117 -18.07 -0.60 -32.80
C LEU A 117 -17.15 -1.39 -31.89
N GLN A 118 -16.99 -0.92 -30.65
CA GLN A 118 -16.31 -1.66 -29.61
C GLN A 118 -17.17 -1.68 -28.35
N VAL A 119 -17.46 -2.87 -27.84
CA VAL A 119 -18.10 -3.05 -26.54
C VAL A 119 -17.14 -3.75 -25.60
N GLY A 120 -17.10 -3.32 -24.35
CA GLY A 120 -16.20 -3.93 -23.39
C GLY A 120 -16.71 -3.90 -21.96
N ILE A 121 -16.11 -4.78 -21.17
CA ILE A 121 -16.30 -4.88 -19.72
C ILE A 121 -14.94 -4.80 -19.03
N ASP A 122 -14.94 -4.23 -17.83
CA ASP A 122 -13.81 -4.18 -16.91
C ASP A 122 -14.30 -4.59 -15.52
N TRP A 123 -13.79 -5.69 -15.02
CA TRP A 123 -14.06 -6.17 -13.67
C TRP A 123 -12.77 -6.26 -12.88
N ARG A 124 -12.79 -5.81 -11.63
CA ARG A 124 -11.67 -5.87 -10.69
C ARG A 124 -12.15 -6.16 -9.28
N THR A 125 -11.33 -6.90 -8.55
CA THR A 125 -11.43 -7.01 -7.11
C THR A 125 -10.05 -6.84 -6.49
N ALA A 126 -9.95 -6.12 -5.39
CA ALA A 126 -8.70 -5.89 -4.69
C ALA A 126 -8.87 -6.04 -3.18
N GLY A 127 -8.03 -6.89 -2.57
CA GLY A 127 -7.79 -6.90 -1.13
C GLY A 127 -6.60 -6.02 -0.80
N ILE A 128 -6.77 -5.10 0.14
CA ILE A 128 -5.79 -4.09 0.53
C ILE A 128 -5.61 -4.15 2.04
N GLU A 129 -4.37 -4.24 2.48
CA GLU A 129 -3.98 -4.23 3.89
C GLU A 129 -3.07 -3.03 4.16
N HIS A 130 -3.40 -2.27 5.20
CA HIS A 130 -2.57 -1.21 5.76
C HIS A 130 -2.35 -1.46 7.24
N ALA A 131 -1.09 -1.61 7.64
CA ALA A 131 -0.72 -1.89 9.01
C ALA A 131 0.54 -1.12 9.44
N ARG A 132 0.80 -1.11 10.73
CA ARG A 132 2.11 -0.80 11.29
C ARG A 132 2.60 -1.98 12.10
N GLU A 133 3.88 -2.29 11.97
CA GLU A 133 4.54 -3.35 12.74
C GLU A 133 5.82 -2.84 13.40
N VAL A 134 6.16 -3.43 14.52
CA VAL A 134 7.44 -3.20 15.20
C VAL A 134 8.57 -3.73 14.32
N ARG A 135 9.48 -2.85 13.90
CA ARG A 135 10.67 -3.22 13.11
C ARG A 135 11.91 -3.44 13.97
N ASP A 136 12.10 -2.60 14.98
CA ASP A 136 13.28 -2.64 15.84
C ASP A 136 12.93 -1.99 17.18
N LEU A 137 13.26 -2.66 18.25
CA LEU A 137 13.00 -2.20 19.61
C LEU A 137 14.10 -1.28 20.15
N LEU A 138 15.14 -1.01 19.38
CA LEU A 138 16.24 -0.12 19.72
C LEU A 138 16.85 -0.44 21.12
N GLY A 139 17.14 -1.72 21.34
CA GLY A 139 17.81 -2.19 22.55
C GLY A 139 16.93 -2.69 23.68
N GLY A 140 15.62 -2.47 23.63
CA GLY A 140 14.66 -3.07 24.59
C GLY A 140 14.19 -4.44 24.14
N ASP A 141 13.43 -5.10 25.01
CA ASP A 141 12.85 -6.44 24.80
C ASP A 141 11.39 -6.36 24.34
N TYR A 142 10.70 -5.25 24.65
CA TYR A 142 9.32 -5.01 24.29
C TYR A 142 9.01 -3.51 24.24
N TYR A 143 7.88 -3.18 23.62
CA TYR A 143 7.26 -1.84 23.63
C TYR A 143 5.83 -1.94 24.16
N VAL A 144 5.31 -0.88 24.76
CA VAL A 144 3.90 -0.81 25.17
C VAL A 144 3.16 0.15 24.26
N ASP A 145 2.26 -0.41 23.45
CA ASP A 145 1.41 0.36 22.53
C ASP A 145 0.11 0.77 23.22
N TYR A 146 -0.18 2.07 23.21
CA TYR A 146 -1.38 2.68 23.79
C TYR A 146 -2.33 3.23 22.72
N ALA A 147 -2.20 2.78 21.48
CA ALA A 147 -3.03 3.29 20.39
C ALA A 147 -4.48 2.77 20.39
N ASP A 148 -4.77 1.72 21.15
CA ASP A 148 -6.12 1.21 21.34
C ASP A 148 -6.75 1.86 22.59
N ASP A 149 -7.70 2.76 22.36
CA ASP A 149 -8.43 3.46 23.41
C ASP A 149 -9.25 2.51 24.34
N ASN A 150 -9.55 1.29 23.87
CA ASN A 150 -10.24 0.28 24.69
C ASN A 150 -9.28 -0.53 25.57
N ALA A 151 -7.98 -0.43 25.38
CA ALA A 151 -6.92 -1.08 26.14
C ALA A 151 -6.13 -0.05 26.96
N SER A 152 -6.76 0.53 27.99
CA SER A 152 -6.18 1.59 28.84
C SER A 152 -4.83 1.23 29.46
N ASP A 153 -4.61 -0.06 29.73
CA ASP A 153 -3.38 -0.56 30.37
C ASP A 153 -2.24 -0.72 29.35
N GLY A 154 -2.52 -0.48 28.06
CA GLY A 154 -1.58 -0.66 26.96
C GLY A 154 -1.39 -2.15 26.58
N LYS A 155 -0.91 -2.35 25.37
CA LYS A 155 -0.60 -3.68 24.83
C LYS A 155 0.91 -3.86 24.76
N VAL A 156 1.43 -4.88 25.43
CA VAL A 156 2.84 -5.29 25.27
C VAL A 156 3.02 -5.91 23.90
N VAL A 157 4.00 -5.40 23.16
CA VAL A 157 4.32 -5.81 21.79
C VAL A 157 5.80 -6.06 21.63
N GLU A 158 6.15 -6.98 20.74
CA GLU A 158 7.50 -7.42 20.44
C GLU A 158 7.83 -7.19 18.95
N LEU A 159 9.02 -7.57 18.55
CA LEU A 159 9.48 -7.44 17.18
C LEU A 159 8.53 -8.15 16.19
N GLY A 160 8.03 -7.44 15.19
CA GLY A 160 7.11 -7.97 14.19
C GLY A 160 5.62 -7.86 14.56
N ASP A 161 5.28 -7.48 15.80
CA ASP A 161 3.90 -7.29 16.20
C ASP A 161 3.26 -6.06 15.56
N ILE A 162 1.95 -6.15 15.34
CA ILE A 162 1.14 -5.03 14.86
C ILE A 162 0.89 -4.02 15.98
N ILE A 163 1.11 -2.75 15.63
CA ILE A 163 0.93 -1.57 16.49
C ILE A 163 0.10 -0.51 15.78
N ALA A 164 -0.49 0.40 16.55
CA ALA A 164 -1.25 1.56 16.13
C ALA A 164 -2.50 1.23 15.32
N TYR A 165 -2.38 0.59 14.18
CA TYR A 165 -3.53 0.21 13.34
C TYR A 165 -3.26 -1.01 12.46
N HIS A 166 -4.36 -1.71 12.14
CA HIS A 166 -4.42 -2.76 11.13
C HIS A 166 -5.76 -2.63 10.41
N ASN A 167 -5.72 -2.19 9.16
CA ASN A 167 -6.91 -1.99 8.35
C ASN A 167 -6.87 -2.91 7.14
N GLU A 168 -7.94 -3.63 6.93
CA GLU A 168 -8.18 -4.45 5.74
C GLU A 168 -9.39 -3.90 4.99
N THR A 169 -9.27 -3.78 3.68
CA THR A 169 -10.32 -3.25 2.82
C THR A 169 -10.40 -4.07 1.55
N THR A 170 -11.62 -4.35 1.11
CA THR A 170 -11.89 -4.91 -0.21
C THR A 170 -12.51 -3.84 -1.09
N VAL A 171 -12.04 -3.75 -2.32
CA VAL A 171 -12.58 -2.86 -3.36
C VAL A 171 -13.00 -3.72 -4.54
N ASP A 172 -14.26 -3.63 -4.90
CA ASP A 172 -14.83 -4.26 -6.08
C ASP A 172 -15.22 -3.19 -7.09
N TRP A 173 -14.94 -3.45 -8.35
CA TRP A 173 -15.23 -2.57 -9.46
C TRP A 173 -15.79 -3.36 -10.63
N PHE A 174 -16.85 -2.83 -11.22
CA PHE A 174 -17.38 -3.31 -12.49
C PHE A 174 -17.69 -2.13 -13.41
N GLY A 175 -17.21 -2.19 -14.64
CA GLY A 175 -17.47 -1.22 -15.67
C GLY A 175 -17.89 -1.89 -16.98
N ALA A 176 -18.72 -1.20 -17.75
CA ALA A 176 -19.05 -1.57 -19.11
C ALA A 176 -19.04 -0.32 -19.99
N PHE A 177 -18.62 -0.44 -21.24
CA PHE A 177 -18.54 0.65 -22.18
C PHE A 177 -18.92 0.23 -23.59
N LEU A 178 -19.41 1.20 -24.34
CA LEU A 178 -19.65 1.13 -25.78
C LEU A 178 -18.95 2.32 -26.45
N GLN A 179 -18.23 2.05 -27.52
CA GLN A 179 -17.54 3.03 -28.34
C GLN A 179 -17.92 2.80 -29.78
N GLY A 180 -18.09 3.89 -30.55
CA GLY A 180 -18.31 3.86 -31.99
C GLY A 180 -17.40 4.82 -32.66
N GLN A 181 -16.87 4.42 -33.83
CA GLN A 181 -16.09 5.22 -34.72
C GLN A 181 -16.67 5.13 -36.13
N TYR A 182 -16.95 6.26 -36.74
CA TYR A 182 -17.45 6.37 -38.12
C TYR A 182 -16.48 7.19 -38.94
N ASP A 183 -15.86 6.54 -39.93
CA ASP A 183 -14.81 7.08 -40.76
C ASP A 183 -15.25 7.10 -42.23
N THR A 184 -15.21 8.28 -42.87
CA THR A 184 -15.35 8.46 -44.29
C THR A 184 -14.18 9.25 -44.83
N GLU A 185 -14.07 9.37 -46.18
CA GLU A 185 -13.04 10.22 -46.81
C GLU A 185 -13.04 11.68 -46.32
N LYS A 186 -14.14 12.18 -45.74
CA LYS A 186 -14.32 13.59 -45.37
C LYS A 186 -14.59 13.83 -43.89
N ILE A 187 -15.07 12.83 -43.16
CA ILE A 187 -15.55 12.99 -41.77
C ILE A 187 -15.10 11.81 -40.97
N ASN A 188 -14.50 12.09 -39.80
CA ASN A 188 -14.23 11.14 -38.76
C ASN A 188 -15.05 11.55 -37.55
N LEU A 189 -15.90 10.64 -37.03
CA LEU A 189 -16.73 10.84 -35.85
C LEU A 189 -16.40 9.73 -34.86
N TYR A 190 -16.23 10.12 -33.60
CA TYR A 190 -15.96 9.22 -32.49
C TYR A 190 -16.89 9.51 -31.34
N GLY A 191 -17.43 8.49 -30.72
CA GLY A 191 -18.27 8.59 -29.51
C GLY A 191 -18.06 7.41 -28.57
N MET A 192 -18.11 7.67 -27.26
CA MET A 192 -18.02 6.65 -26.24
C MET A 192 -18.98 6.96 -25.09
N GLY A 193 -19.62 5.91 -24.56
CA GLY A 193 -20.41 5.95 -23.33
C GLY A 193 -20.09 4.75 -22.44
N GLY A 194 -20.20 4.91 -21.13
CA GLY A 194 -19.93 3.83 -20.20
C GLY A 194 -20.62 4.04 -18.86
N ILE A 195 -20.70 2.97 -18.10
CA ILE A 195 -21.21 2.93 -16.73
C ILE A 195 -20.22 2.16 -15.84
N SER A 196 -20.17 2.52 -14.57
CA SER A 196 -19.38 1.78 -13.56
C SER A 196 -20.05 1.84 -12.19
N THR A 197 -19.74 0.87 -11.37
CA THR A 197 -20.20 0.77 -9.97
C THR A 197 -19.01 0.74 -9.03
#